data_e2d57141c3752e4931b1bbff8e27899e
#
_entry.id   e2d57141c3752e4931b1bbff8e27899e
#
_cell.length_a   1.000
_cell.length_b   1.000
_cell.length_c   1.000
_cell.angle_alpha   90.00
_cell.angle_beta   90.00
_cell.angle_gamma   90.00
#
_symmetry.space_group_name_H-M   'P 1'
#
loop_
_entity.id
_entity.type
_entity.pdbx_description
1 polymer ?
#
loop_
_entity_poly.entity_id
_entity_poly.type
_entity_poly.pdbx_seq_one_letter_code
_entity_poly.pdbx_strand_id
1 'polypeptide(L)'
;SHHLGMHTVALTVSQWLTVPIVLFARIGYYVQNVAQAAGDVMEQKSSGAALVGRTTAGLLTIVSWLFLGTITLAQYIGNFVGKGAEFAADTRAVEMGFGKPLMRSLRRVVESGGGERATNWRDRLVSAHPPARTRIARIDAALRRIAKDNPR
;
A
#
# COMPACT_ATOMS: atom_id res chain seq x y z
N SER A 1 15.60 23.41 4.72
CA SER A 1 16.33 22.33 4.03
C SER A 1 16.28 20.96 4.72
N HIS A 2 15.87 20.86 5.99
CA HIS A 2 15.80 19.57 6.70
C HIS A 2 14.65 18.65 6.28
N HIS A 3 13.58 19.17 5.69
CA HIS A 3 12.40 18.36 5.34
C HIS A 3 12.55 17.51 4.06
N LEU A 4 13.40 17.94 3.12
CA LEU A 4 13.70 17.16 1.91
C LEU A 4 14.49 15.88 2.23
N GLY A 5 15.38 15.91 3.22
CA GLY A 5 16.17 14.75 3.64
C GLY A 5 15.36 13.61 4.23
N MET A 6 14.33 13.90 5.03
CA MET A 6 13.48 12.86 5.64
C MET A 6 12.62 12.11 4.61
N HIS A 7 12.12 12.78 3.57
CA HIS A 7 11.37 12.12 2.49
C HIS A 7 12.26 11.20 1.66
N THR A 8 13.47 11.63 1.35
CA THR A 8 14.43 10.82 0.59
C THR A 8 14.87 9.60 1.40
N VAL A 9 15.14 9.76 2.69
CA VAL A 9 15.49 8.65 3.59
C VAL A 9 14.35 7.66 3.72
N ALA A 10 13.11 8.12 3.89
CA ALA A 10 11.94 7.24 3.99
C ALA A 10 11.71 6.43 2.71
N LEU A 11 11.86 7.05 1.53
CA LEU A 11 11.76 6.36 0.24
C LEU A 11 12.90 5.34 0.06
N THR A 12 14.12 5.70 0.42
CA THR A 12 15.27 4.80 0.32
C THR A 12 15.12 3.61 1.26
N VAL A 13 14.74 3.82 2.51
CA VAL A 13 14.46 2.74 3.47
C VAL A 13 13.34 1.84 2.99
N SER A 14 12.26 2.41 2.46
CA SER A 14 11.15 1.65 1.87
C SER A 14 11.61 0.77 0.71
N GLN A 15 12.43 1.29 -0.20
CA GLN A 15 12.99 0.51 -1.31
C GLN A 15 13.93 -0.61 -0.83
N TRP A 16 14.79 -0.33 0.15
CA TRP A 16 15.71 -1.33 0.70
C TRP A 16 14.97 -2.46 1.43
N LEU A 17 13.83 -2.18 2.06
CA LEU A 17 12.99 -3.21 2.68
C LEU A 17 12.18 -3.99 1.63
N THR A 18 11.77 -3.36 0.54
CA THR A 18 10.94 -4.01 -0.50
C THR A 18 11.72 -5.07 -1.28
N VAL A 19 13.01 -4.83 -1.58
CA VAL A 19 13.83 -5.77 -2.35
C VAL A 19 13.96 -7.15 -1.67
N PRO A 20 14.38 -7.27 -0.40
CA PRO A 20 14.45 -8.56 0.25
C PRO A 20 13.07 -9.22 0.39
N ILE A 21 12.01 -8.45 0.65
CA ILE A 21 10.65 -8.98 0.76
C ILE A 21 10.21 -9.62 -0.56
N VAL A 22 10.41 -8.95 -1.70
CA VAL A 22 10.08 -9.50 -3.02
C VAL A 22 10.94 -10.72 -3.35
N LEU A 23 12.22 -10.71 -2.97
CA LEU A 23 13.11 -11.85 -3.16
C LEU A 23 12.64 -13.08 -2.36
N PHE A 24 12.33 -12.90 -1.08
CA PHE A 24 11.80 -13.97 -0.23
C PHE A 24 10.44 -14.48 -0.73
N ALA A 25 9.56 -13.61 -1.23
CA ALA A 25 8.30 -14.03 -1.84
C ALA A 25 8.52 -14.89 -3.09
N ARG A 26 9.47 -14.54 -3.95
CA ARG A 26 9.85 -15.34 -5.12
C ARG A 26 10.43 -16.70 -4.71
N ILE A 27 11.31 -16.74 -3.72
CA ILE A 27 11.88 -17.97 -3.19
C ILE A 27 10.76 -18.86 -2.61
N GLY A 28 9.84 -18.29 -1.82
CA GLY A 28 8.70 -19.02 -1.27
C GLY A 28 7.80 -19.63 -2.36
N TYR A 29 7.51 -18.88 -3.40
CA TYR A 29 6.76 -19.37 -4.56
C TYR A 29 7.49 -20.50 -5.30
N TYR A 30 8.81 -20.39 -5.48
CA TYR A 30 9.62 -21.42 -6.12
C TYR A 30 9.66 -22.71 -5.30
N VAL A 31 9.85 -22.59 -3.98
CA VAL A 31 9.85 -23.71 -3.04
C VAL A 31 8.50 -24.41 -3.01
N GLN A 32 7.40 -23.64 -3.07
CA GLN A 32 6.04 -24.19 -3.13
C GLN A 32 5.82 -25.03 -4.40
N ASN A 33 6.23 -24.51 -5.56
CA ASN A 33 6.10 -25.24 -6.83
C ASN A 33 6.94 -26.53 -6.86
N VAL A 34 8.17 -26.47 -6.33
CA VAL A 34 9.04 -27.64 -6.23
C VAL A 34 8.46 -28.67 -5.25
N ALA A 35 7.90 -28.23 -4.13
CA ALA A 35 7.28 -29.11 -3.14
C ALA A 35 6.03 -29.81 -3.70
N GLN A 36 5.20 -29.10 -4.47
CA GLN A 36 4.04 -29.69 -5.14
C GLN A 36 4.48 -30.73 -6.19
N ALA A 37 5.43 -30.39 -7.05
CA ALA A 37 5.95 -31.31 -8.05
C ALA A 37 6.60 -32.55 -7.42
N ALA A 38 7.32 -32.40 -6.31
CA ALA A 38 7.89 -33.51 -5.56
C ALA A 38 6.81 -34.39 -4.90
N GLY A 39 5.74 -33.80 -4.40
CA GLY A 39 4.57 -34.49 -3.84
C GLY A 39 3.91 -35.41 -4.87
N ASP A 40 3.65 -34.90 -6.06
CA ASP A 40 3.02 -35.63 -7.16
C ASP A 40 3.86 -36.83 -7.63
N VAL A 41 5.20 -36.68 -7.68
CA VAL A 41 6.13 -37.77 -8.03
C VAL A 41 6.25 -38.83 -6.94
N MET A 42 6.17 -38.43 -5.65
CA MET A 42 6.24 -39.36 -4.52
C MET A 42 4.95 -40.14 -4.30
N GLU A 43 3.79 -39.59 -4.65
CA GLU A 43 2.49 -40.26 -4.52
C GLU A 43 2.42 -41.54 -5.38
N GLN A 44 3.24 -41.62 -6.42
CA GLN A 44 3.35 -42.82 -7.29
C GLN A 44 4.21 -43.95 -6.75
N LYS A 45 5.03 -43.74 -5.71
CA LYS A 45 6.08 -44.74 -5.33
C LYS A 45 5.89 -45.48 -4.02
N SER A 46 5.29 -44.94 -2.99
CA SER A 46 4.96 -45.67 -1.74
C SER A 46 4.09 -44.85 -0.80
N SER A 47 3.24 -45.52 -0.01
CA SER A 47 2.28 -44.87 0.92
C SER A 47 2.94 -44.06 2.04
N GLY A 48 4.16 -44.45 2.48
CA GLY A 48 4.90 -43.72 3.52
C GLY A 48 5.60 -42.47 3.01
N ALA A 49 6.13 -42.50 1.80
CA ALA A 49 6.76 -41.33 1.17
C ALA A 49 5.72 -40.25 0.80
N ALA A 50 4.52 -40.67 0.42
CA ALA A 50 3.41 -39.79 0.15
C ALA A 50 2.97 -38.98 1.39
N LEU A 51 2.95 -39.60 2.58
CA LEU A 51 2.61 -38.92 3.83
C LEU A 51 3.64 -37.83 4.18
N VAL A 52 4.92 -38.14 4.08
CA VAL A 52 6.02 -37.17 4.34
C VAL A 52 6.01 -36.06 3.32
N GLY A 53 5.75 -36.35 2.05
CA GLY A 53 5.64 -35.35 0.98
C GLY A 53 4.49 -34.38 1.23
N ARG A 54 3.31 -34.88 1.61
CA ARG A 54 2.11 -34.06 1.91
C ARG A 54 2.31 -33.16 3.13
N THR A 55 2.91 -33.67 4.21
CA THR A 55 3.18 -32.84 5.40
C THR A 55 4.19 -31.73 5.10
N THR A 56 5.26 -32.04 4.36
CA THR A 56 6.27 -31.05 3.95
C THR A 56 5.67 -30.01 3.03
N ALA A 57 4.88 -30.40 2.03
CA ALA A 57 4.18 -29.48 1.14
C ALA A 57 3.20 -28.58 1.92
N GLY A 58 2.48 -29.14 2.89
CA GLY A 58 1.57 -28.39 3.76
C GLY A 58 2.30 -27.32 4.58
N LEU A 59 3.42 -27.66 5.20
CA LEU A 59 4.24 -26.73 5.97
C LEU A 59 4.80 -25.61 5.08
N LEU A 60 5.33 -25.94 3.90
CA LEU A 60 5.83 -24.94 2.96
C LEU A 60 4.72 -24.02 2.45
N THR A 61 3.54 -24.55 2.25
CA THR A 61 2.35 -23.76 1.89
C THR A 61 2.00 -22.75 2.98
N ILE A 62 1.96 -23.17 4.24
CA ILE A 62 1.71 -22.28 5.38
C ILE A 62 2.76 -21.17 5.45
N VAL A 63 4.04 -21.52 5.33
CA VAL A 63 5.14 -20.54 5.32
C VAL A 63 4.98 -19.55 4.17
N SER A 64 4.66 -20.02 2.97
CA SER A 64 4.40 -19.14 1.82
C SER A 64 3.24 -18.17 2.05
N TRP A 65 2.15 -18.63 2.65
CA TRP A 65 1.00 -17.78 3.01
C TRP A 65 1.36 -16.72 4.05
N LEU A 66 2.20 -17.08 5.04
CA LEU A 66 2.69 -16.11 6.03
C LEU A 66 3.54 -15.02 5.36
N PHE A 67 4.43 -15.38 4.43
CA PHE A 67 5.21 -14.40 3.69
C PHE A 67 4.34 -13.48 2.81
N LEU A 68 3.40 -14.05 2.05
CA LEU A 68 2.48 -13.28 1.24
C LEU A 68 1.61 -12.34 2.10
N GLY A 69 1.13 -12.82 3.23
CA GLY A 69 0.38 -12.03 4.20
C GLY A 69 1.18 -10.85 4.73
N THR A 70 2.46 -11.05 5.04
CA THR A 70 3.35 -9.98 5.53
C THR A 70 3.56 -8.90 4.47
N ILE A 71 3.76 -9.27 3.20
CA ILE A 71 3.90 -8.32 2.11
C ILE A 71 2.63 -7.48 1.93
N THR A 72 1.49 -8.14 1.94
CA THR A 72 0.19 -7.48 1.82
C THR A 72 -0.02 -6.51 2.99
N LEU A 73 0.29 -6.91 4.20
CA LEU A 73 0.20 -6.06 5.39
C LEU A 73 1.14 -4.85 5.28
N ALA A 74 2.38 -5.05 4.83
CA ALA A 74 3.35 -3.96 4.63
C ALA A 74 2.85 -2.95 3.59
N GLN A 75 2.22 -3.40 2.51
CA GLN A 75 1.60 -2.52 1.51
C GLN A 75 0.45 -1.70 2.11
N TYR A 76 -0.42 -2.31 2.91
CA TYR A 76 -1.51 -1.59 3.58
C TYR A 76 -0.99 -0.51 4.53
N ILE A 77 0.03 -0.83 5.34
CA ILE A 77 0.66 0.13 6.24
C ILE A 77 1.31 1.27 5.44
N GLY A 78 2.07 0.96 4.39
CA GLY A 78 2.69 1.95 3.51
C GLY A 78 1.68 2.89 2.87
N ASN A 79 0.57 2.37 2.37
CA ASN A 79 -0.53 3.15 1.79
C ASN A 79 -1.22 4.04 2.84
N PHE A 80 -1.38 3.55 4.06
CA PHE A 80 -1.98 4.34 5.14
C PHE A 80 -1.09 5.53 5.53
N VAL A 81 0.21 5.30 5.68
CA VAL A 81 1.20 6.35 5.99
C VAL A 81 1.28 7.35 4.84
N GLY A 82 1.29 6.90 3.59
CA GLY A 82 1.32 7.77 2.41
C GLY A 82 0.11 8.70 2.35
N LYS A 83 -1.10 8.19 2.62
CA LYS A 83 -2.31 9.02 2.69
C LYS A 83 -2.24 10.08 3.78
N GLY A 84 -1.68 9.75 4.93
CA GLY A 84 -1.45 10.70 6.02
C GLY A 84 -0.53 11.84 5.60
N ALA A 85 0.55 11.53 4.91
CA ALA A 85 1.51 12.51 4.42
C ALA A 85 0.88 13.49 3.39
N GLU A 86 0.03 12.98 2.49
CA GLU A 86 -0.69 13.84 1.52
C GLU A 86 -1.67 14.78 2.21
N PHE A 87 -2.43 14.30 3.19
CA PHE A 87 -3.32 15.17 3.96
C PHE A 87 -2.56 16.23 4.77
N ALA A 88 -1.39 15.89 5.31
CA ALA A 88 -0.53 16.85 5.99
C ALA A 88 0.01 17.91 5.02
N ALA A 89 0.40 17.49 3.81
CA ALA A 89 0.83 18.40 2.76
C ALA A 89 -0.29 19.34 2.30
N ASP A 90 -1.53 18.83 2.15
CA ASP A 90 -2.71 19.63 1.82
C ASP A 90 -3.00 20.68 2.89
N THR A 91 -2.92 20.30 4.17
CA THR A 91 -3.12 21.24 5.30
C THR A 91 -2.08 22.34 5.28
N ARG A 92 -0.82 21.98 5.06
CA ARG A 92 0.27 22.96 4.95
C ARG A 92 0.09 23.90 3.75
N ALA A 93 -0.37 23.40 2.61
CA ALA A 93 -0.70 24.23 1.44
C ALA A 93 -1.82 25.22 1.76
N VAL A 94 -2.82 24.84 2.54
CA VAL A 94 -3.89 25.73 3.00
C VAL A 94 -3.34 26.82 3.92
N GLU A 95 -2.49 26.47 4.88
CA GLU A 95 -1.84 27.42 5.80
C GLU A 95 -0.98 28.46 5.05
N MET A 96 -0.29 28.02 3.98
CA MET A 96 0.50 28.90 3.12
C MET A 96 -0.33 29.74 2.14
N GLY A 97 -1.67 29.64 2.15
CA GLY A 97 -2.56 30.38 1.25
C GLY A 97 -2.83 29.72 -0.10
N PHE A 98 -2.27 28.54 -0.37
CA PHE A 98 -2.43 27.81 -1.63
C PHE A 98 -3.68 26.88 -1.67
N GLY A 99 -4.52 26.89 -0.65
CA GLY A 99 -5.68 26.00 -0.56
C GLY A 99 -6.65 26.13 -1.72
N LYS A 100 -7.01 27.35 -2.14
CA LYS A 100 -7.94 27.60 -3.28
C LYS A 100 -7.33 27.15 -4.63
N PRO A 101 -6.07 27.48 -4.99
CA PRO A 101 -5.42 26.95 -6.18
C PRO A 101 -5.35 25.43 -6.20
N LEU A 102 -4.94 24.80 -5.11
CA LEU A 102 -4.85 23.35 -4.97
C LEU A 102 -6.21 22.67 -5.19
N MET A 103 -7.27 23.21 -4.57
CA MET A 103 -8.63 22.69 -4.73
C MET A 103 -9.09 22.78 -6.20
N ARG A 104 -8.75 23.85 -6.93
CA ARG A 104 -9.05 23.99 -8.37
C ARG A 104 -8.34 22.93 -9.20
N SER A 105 -7.06 22.69 -8.92
CA SER A 105 -6.28 21.67 -9.62
C SER A 105 -6.85 20.28 -9.39
N LEU A 106 -7.20 19.94 -8.15
CA LEU A 106 -7.83 18.65 -7.82
C LEU A 106 -9.21 18.49 -8.49
N ARG A 107 -9.99 19.54 -8.61
CA ARG A 107 -11.28 19.50 -9.35
C ARG A 107 -11.06 19.18 -10.82
N ARG A 108 -10.07 19.80 -11.49
CA ARG A 108 -9.73 19.48 -12.88
C ARG A 108 -9.34 18.01 -13.05
N VAL A 109 -8.56 17.45 -12.11
CA VAL A 109 -8.23 16.03 -12.10
C VAL A 109 -9.50 15.17 -12.03
N VAL A 110 -10.46 15.52 -11.18
CA VAL A 110 -11.72 14.79 -11.08
C VAL A 110 -12.57 14.93 -12.35
N GLU A 111 -12.61 16.11 -12.95
CA GLU A 111 -13.34 16.40 -14.19
C GLU A 111 -12.75 15.66 -15.40
N SER A 112 -11.44 15.51 -15.47
CA SER A 112 -10.74 14.73 -16.51
C SER A 112 -10.85 13.21 -16.33
N GLY A 113 -11.65 12.75 -15.36
CA GLY A 113 -11.80 11.31 -15.07
C GLY A 113 -10.66 10.72 -14.23
N GLY A 114 -9.66 11.52 -13.90
CA GLY A 114 -8.62 11.18 -12.94
C GLY A 114 -9.16 11.35 -11.52
N GLY A 115 -8.92 10.41 -10.68
CA GLY A 115 -9.44 10.40 -9.31
C GLY A 115 -10.31 9.17 -9.15
N GLU A 116 -9.65 8.07 -8.86
CA GLU A 116 -10.27 6.77 -8.67
C GLU A 116 -11.48 6.87 -7.74
N ARG A 117 -12.64 6.52 -8.27
CA ARG A 117 -13.77 6.13 -7.46
C ARG A 117 -13.41 4.78 -6.86
N ALA A 118 -12.82 4.77 -5.68
CA ALA A 118 -12.75 3.56 -4.88
C ALA A 118 -14.20 3.12 -4.60
N THR A 119 -14.72 2.25 -5.46
CA THR A 119 -16.11 1.75 -5.40
C THR A 119 -16.29 0.85 -4.20
N ASN A 120 -15.23 0.15 -3.78
CA ASN A 120 -15.24 -0.79 -2.67
C ASN A 120 -14.26 -0.36 -1.57
N TRP A 121 -14.53 -0.82 -0.33
CA TRP A 121 -13.63 -0.59 0.80
C TRP A 121 -12.23 -1.19 0.57
N ARG A 122 -12.13 -2.31 -0.17
CA ARG A 122 -10.87 -2.95 -0.56
C ARG A 122 -10.04 -2.03 -1.46
N ASP A 123 -10.66 -1.44 -2.47
CA ASP A 123 -10.00 -0.50 -3.37
C ASP A 123 -9.47 0.72 -2.62
N ARG A 124 -10.19 1.17 -1.59
CA ARG A 124 -9.72 2.26 -0.71
C ARG A 124 -8.49 1.88 0.11
N LEU A 125 -8.34 0.62 0.50
CA LEU A 125 -7.18 0.15 1.25
C LEU A 125 -5.97 -0.02 0.33
N VAL A 126 -6.19 -0.51 -0.88
CA VAL A 126 -5.12 -0.77 -1.87
C VAL A 126 -4.64 0.52 -2.54
N SER A 127 -5.50 1.52 -2.68
CA SER A 127 -5.15 2.81 -3.28
C SER A 127 -3.99 3.46 -2.52
N ALA A 128 -2.91 3.77 -3.21
CA ALA A 128 -1.73 4.44 -2.65
C ALA A 128 -2.00 5.91 -2.29
N HIS A 129 -2.97 6.55 -2.99
CA HIS A 129 -3.32 7.95 -2.82
C HIS A 129 -4.74 8.12 -2.29
N PRO A 130 -5.01 9.13 -1.44
CA PRO A 130 -6.36 9.46 -1.05
C PRO A 130 -7.16 9.99 -2.26
N PRO A 131 -8.45 9.63 -2.39
CA PRO A 131 -9.27 10.13 -3.48
C PRO A 131 -9.30 11.66 -3.56
N ALA A 132 -9.15 12.22 -4.74
CA ALA A 132 -9.11 13.67 -4.94
C ALA A 132 -10.36 14.37 -4.36
N ARG A 133 -11.53 13.74 -4.41
CA ARG A 133 -12.77 14.25 -3.79
C ARG A 133 -12.66 14.37 -2.27
N THR A 134 -12.02 13.42 -1.61
CA THR A 134 -11.80 13.47 -0.15
C THR A 134 -10.83 14.58 0.21
N ARG A 135 -9.78 14.79 -0.59
CA ARG A 135 -8.81 15.89 -0.42
C ARG A 135 -9.51 17.25 -0.59
N ILE A 136 -10.30 17.41 -1.65
CA ILE A 136 -11.11 18.64 -1.89
C ILE A 136 -11.99 18.96 -0.69
N ALA A 137 -12.73 17.98 -0.15
CA ALA A 137 -13.61 18.18 0.99
C ALA A 137 -12.83 18.62 2.25
N ARG A 138 -11.65 18.05 2.50
CA ARG A 138 -10.79 18.44 3.63
C ARG A 138 -10.21 19.84 3.48
N ILE A 139 -9.74 20.20 2.29
CA ILE A 139 -9.23 21.54 1.98
C ILE A 139 -10.35 22.58 2.17
N ASP A 140 -11.54 22.30 1.67
CA ASP A 140 -12.69 23.20 1.83
C ASP A 140 -13.06 23.41 3.30
N ALA A 141 -13.09 22.34 4.09
CA ALA A 141 -13.34 22.41 5.53
C ALA A 141 -12.25 23.22 6.26
N ALA A 142 -10.98 23.07 5.88
CA ALA A 142 -9.89 23.84 6.46
C ALA A 142 -9.99 25.33 6.12
N LEU A 143 -10.32 25.67 4.87
CA LEU A 143 -10.53 27.05 4.44
C LEU A 143 -11.69 27.72 5.17
N ARG A 144 -12.79 27.00 5.39
CA ARG A 144 -13.93 27.51 6.18
C ARG A 144 -13.58 27.78 7.64
N ARG A 145 -12.75 26.92 8.25
CA ARG A 145 -12.25 27.15 9.62
C ARG A 145 -11.44 28.42 9.71
N ILE A 146 -10.45 28.59 8.81
CA ILE A 146 -9.63 29.82 8.78
C ILE A 146 -10.49 31.07 8.58
N ALA A 147 -11.49 31.01 7.70
CA ALA A 147 -12.39 32.13 7.46
C ALA A 147 -13.27 32.47 8.69
N LYS A 148 -13.63 31.46 9.50
CA LYS A 148 -14.39 31.65 10.74
C LYS A 148 -13.52 32.23 11.86
N ASP A 149 -12.24 31.79 11.93
CA ASP A 149 -11.31 32.20 12.99
C ASP A 149 -10.71 33.59 12.72
N ASN A 150 -10.79 34.09 11.47
CA ASN A 150 -10.30 35.41 11.08
C ASN A 150 -11.36 36.16 10.26
N PRO A 151 -12.50 36.58 10.89
CA PRO A 151 -13.52 37.42 10.25
C PRO A 151 -12.91 38.79 10.02
N ARG A 152 -12.71 39.14 8.76
CA ARG A 152 -12.34 40.53 8.36
C ARG A 152 -13.56 41.43 8.38
#